data_277214ccb367d15f30a1dcd7eb8259c1
#
_entry.id   277214ccb367d15f30a1dcd7eb8259c1
#
_cell.length_a   1.000
_cell.length_b   1.000
_cell.length_c   1.000
_cell.angle_alpha   90.00
_cell.angle_beta   90.00
_cell.angle_gamma   90.00
#
_symmetry.space_group_name_H-M   'P 1'
#
loop_
_entity.id
_entity.type
_entity.pdbx_description
1 polymer ?
#
loop_
_entity_poly.entity_id
_entity_poly.type
_entity_poly.pdbx_seq_one_letter_code
_entity_poly.pdbx_strand_id
1 'polypeptide(L)'
;MVRTLCRAVVTGFLIGGLSLAPNVGMSGDRLPSTDRMWHQLLGEANALGLPTKFLNAIPPNFIQFEFDDLHNYAAEYHPGEHRMVLNRSLSFNGAGATLRPLGRLTHVQMETLYHELFHAYLDFLVTAAEASPETMWDPLLIFARVQQGCHYGAVLITPVVQREGDTEERFLSDRESWEALNETWAVFVGWA
;
A
#
# COMPACT_ATOMS: atom_id res chain seq x y z
N MET A 1 -18.48 -32.77 3.78
CA MET A 1 -18.48 -31.30 3.87
C MET A 1 -17.77 -30.92 5.17
N VAL A 2 -16.48 -30.71 5.14
CA VAL A 2 -15.68 -30.37 6.33
C VAL A 2 -15.40 -28.86 6.28
N ARG A 3 -16.09 -28.09 7.11
CA ARG A 3 -15.77 -26.70 7.34
C ARG A 3 -14.52 -26.65 8.21
N THR A 4 -13.37 -26.42 7.60
CA THR A 4 -12.12 -26.18 8.31
C THR A 4 -12.23 -24.80 8.96
N LEU A 5 -12.30 -24.75 10.31
CA LEU A 5 -12.22 -23.49 11.05
C LEU A 5 -10.79 -22.94 10.93
N CYS A 6 -10.63 -21.85 10.22
CA CYS A 6 -9.40 -21.04 10.28
C CYS A 6 -9.29 -20.41 11.68
N ARG A 7 -8.55 -21.04 12.58
CA ARG A 7 -8.15 -20.46 13.87
C ARG A 7 -6.72 -19.93 13.74
N ALA A 8 -6.58 -18.62 13.66
CA ALA A 8 -5.28 -17.97 13.74
C ALA A 8 -4.82 -17.97 15.22
N VAL A 9 -3.69 -18.63 15.48
CA VAL A 9 -2.98 -18.53 16.76
C VAL A 9 -1.90 -17.46 16.60
N VAL A 10 -2.11 -16.31 17.22
CA VAL A 10 -1.10 -15.25 17.30
C VAL A 10 -0.31 -15.47 18.59
N THR A 11 0.91 -15.98 18.46
CA THR A 11 1.87 -16.05 19.59
C THR A 11 2.85 -14.90 19.43
N GLY A 12 2.75 -13.92 20.32
CA GLY A 12 3.65 -12.76 20.35
C GLY A 12 5.03 -13.12 20.88
N PHE A 13 6.07 -12.75 20.15
CA PHE A 13 7.46 -12.72 20.65
C PHE A 13 7.97 -11.27 20.62
N LEU A 14 8.28 -10.75 21.80
CA LEU A 14 9.03 -9.51 21.99
C LEU A 14 10.52 -9.86 22.12
N ILE A 15 11.33 -9.45 21.17
CA ILE A 15 12.78 -9.44 21.34
C ILE A 15 13.29 -8.03 21.05
N GLY A 16 13.77 -7.38 22.12
CA GLY A 16 14.46 -6.10 22.04
C GLY A 16 15.93 -6.31 21.63
N GLY A 17 16.35 -5.61 20.59
CA GLY A 17 17.74 -5.52 20.16
C GLY A 17 18.15 -4.06 19.99
N LEU A 18 19.01 -3.54 20.89
CA LEU A 18 19.71 -2.26 20.71
C LEU A 18 20.84 -2.47 19.69
N SER A 19 20.78 -1.77 18.58
CA SER A 19 21.89 -1.67 17.64
C SER A 19 22.43 -0.23 17.61
N LEU A 20 23.70 -0.09 18.01
CA LEU A 20 24.45 1.16 17.92
C LEU A 20 24.95 1.34 16.47
N ALA A 21 24.46 2.35 15.78
CA ALA A 21 24.93 2.72 14.44
C ALA A 21 26.11 3.71 14.54
N PRO A 22 27.17 3.58 13.70
CA PRO A 22 28.26 4.54 13.64
C PRO A 22 27.84 5.81 12.91
N ASN A 23 28.23 6.97 13.47
CA ASN A 23 28.09 8.28 12.84
C ASN A 23 29.03 8.37 11.62
N VAL A 24 28.44 8.39 10.42
CA VAL A 24 29.11 8.73 9.17
C VAL A 24 28.86 10.19 8.88
N GLY A 25 29.94 10.99 8.71
CA GLY A 25 29.92 12.41 8.47
C GLY A 25 29.09 12.80 7.24
N MET A 26 28.22 13.78 7.42
CA MET A 26 27.36 14.33 6.37
C MET A 26 28.17 15.13 5.35
N SER A 27 28.45 14.52 4.20
CA SER A 27 28.68 15.26 2.96
C SER A 27 27.33 15.80 2.50
N GLY A 28 27.25 17.10 2.21
CA GLY A 28 25.99 17.78 1.90
C GLY A 28 25.44 17.45 0.51
N ASP A 29 25.19 16.18 0.21
CA ASP A 29 24.54 15.75 -1.02
C ASP A 29 23.05 16.08 -0.94
N ARG A 30 22.56 16.83 -1.92
CA ARG A 30 21.12 17.05 -2.10
C ARG A 30 20.47 15.69 -2.34
N LEU A 31 19.60 15.29 -1.43
CA LEU A 31 18.78 14.08 -1.60
C LEU A 31 18.11 14.09 -2.98
N PRO A 32 18.01 12.93 -3.67
CA PRO A 32 17.21 12.78 -4.87
C PRO A 32 15.81 13.36 -4.68
N SER A 33 15.18 13.83 -5.73
CA SER A 33 13.85 14.46 -5.64
C SER A 33 12.80 13.53 -5.00
N THR A 34 12.88 12.25 -5.27
CA THR A 34 12.01 11.20 -4.73
C THR A 34 12.17 11.06 -3.22
N ASP A 35 13.41 10.96 -2.71
CA ASP A 35 13.67 10.86 -1.26
C ASP A 35 13.15 12.07 -0.50
N ARG A 36 13.30 13.25 -1.08
CA ARG A 36 12.79 14.49 -0.48
C ARG A 36 11.28 14.48 -0.38
N MET A 37 10.59 14.03 -1.43
CA MET A 37 9.13 13.95 -1.46
C MET A 37 8.63 12.93 -0.44
N TRP A 38 9.30 11.78 -0.34
CA TRP A 38 8.98 10.76 0.64
C TRP A 38 9.12 11.27 2.08
N HIS A 39 10.24 11.92 2.39
CA HIS A 39 10.46 12.51 3.73
C HIS A 39 9.47 13.63 4.04
N GLN A 40 9.11 14.47 3.05
CA GLN A 40 8.07 15.46 3.21
C GLN A 40 6.73 14.82 3.56
N LEU A 41 6.31 13.83 2.79
CA LEU A 41 5.06 13.09 2.99
C LEU A 41 4.99 12.49 4.40
N LEU A 42 6.04 11.77 4.82
CA LEU A 42 6.11 11.19 6.15
C LEU A 42 6.06 12.24 7.27
N GLY A 43 6.82 13.33 7.11
CA GLY A 43 6.84 14.41 8.10
C GLY A 43 5.49 15.09 8.25
N GLU A 44 4.81 15.37 7.15
CA GLU A 44 3.47 15.98 7.17
C GLU A 44 2.41 15.00 7.70
N ALA A 45 2.47 13.73 7.32
CA ALA A 45 1.57 12.69 7.82
C ALA A 45 1.68 12.55 9.35
N ASN A 46 2.91 12.50 9.88
CA ASN A 46 3.13 12.48 11.32
C ASN A 46 2.60 13.74 12.02
N ALA A 47 2.83 14.93 11.43
CA ALA A 47 2.35 16.19 12.00
C ALA A 47 0.80 16.28 12.05
N LEU A 48 0.12 15.63 11.12
CA LEU A 48 -1.34 15.56 11.05
C LEU A 48 -1.92 14.39 11.87
N GLY A 49 -1.08 13.53 12.47
CA GLY A 49 -1.53 12.35 13.20
C GLY A 49 -2.09 11.24 12.32
N LEU A 50 -1.75 11.24 11.03
CA LEU A 50 -2.19 10.21 10.08
C LEU A 50 -1.43 8.88 10.30
N PRO A 51 -1.96 7.74 9.85
CA PRO A 51 -1.30 6.45 9.96
C PRO A 51 0.03 6.43 9.17
N THR A 52 1.16 6.29 9.87
CA THR A 52 2.50 6.27 9.25
C THR A 52 3.28 4.99 9.49
N LYS A 53 2.73 4.07 10.29
CA LYS A 53 3.45 2.86 10.68
C LYS A 53 3.85 2.00 9.48
N PHE A 54 2.95 1.80 8.53
CA PHE A 54 3.20 1.04 7.32
C PHE A 54 4.11 1.80 6.33
N LEU A 55 3.97 3.14 6.27
CA LEU A 55 4.82 3.99 5.43
C LEU A 55 6.29 3.95 5.88
N ASN A 56 6.53 3.95 7.19
CA ASN A 56 7.88 3.86 7.75
C ASN A 56 8.60 2.53 7.46
N ALA A 57 7.88 1.50 7.05
CA ALA A 57 8.45 0.23 6.64
C ALA A 57 8.98 0.25 5.20
N ILE A 58 8.49 1.16 4.36
CA ILE A 58 8.88 1.27 2.95
C ILE A 58 10.20 2.06 2.86
N PRO A 59 11.25 1.53 2.21
CA PRO A 59 12.47 2.28 1.95
C PRO A 59 12.20 3.52 1.08
N PRO A 60 12.82 4.68 1.35
CA PRO A 60 12.56 5.93 0.63
C PRO A 60 12.75 5.86 -0.89
N ASN A 61 13.63 4.98 -1.35
CA ASN A 61 13.95 4.79 -2.76
C ASN A 61 13.15 3.66 -3.44
N PHE A 62 12.23 3.01 -2.71
CA PHE A 62 11.41 1.93 -3.26
C PHE A 62 10.35 2.45 -4.23
N ILE A 63 9.75 3.61 -3.92
CA ILE A 63 8.69 4.20 -4.74
C ILE A 63 9.27 5.31 -5.62
N GLN A 64 9.02 5.23 -6.92
CA GLN A 64 9.32 6.31 -7.86
C GLN A 64 8.07 7.18 -8.04
N PHE A 65 8.16 8.46 -7.68
CA PHE A 65 7.05 9.40 -7.81
C PHE A 65 7.09 10.14 -9.14
N GLU A 66 5.96 10.18 -9.80
CA GLU A 66 5.73 10.94 -11.02
C GLU A 66 4.45 11.78 -10.89
N PHE A 67 4.35 12.86 -11.69
CA PHE A 67 3.12 13.65 -11.80
C PHE A 67 2.62 13.62 -13.23
N ASP A 68 1.37 13.19 -13.38
CA ASP A 68 0.71 13.18 -14.69
C ASP A 68 -0.75 13.64 -14.57
N ASP A 69 -1.42 13.81 -15.70
CA ASP A 69 -2.83 14.18 -15.78
C ASP A 69 -3.70 12.92 -15.69
N LEU A 70 -4.01 12.54 -14.47
CA LEU A 70 -4.95 11.46 -14.18
C LEU A 70 -6.37 12.01 -14.18
N HIS A 71 -7.13 11.76 -15.24
CA HIS A 71 -8.43 12.40 -15.49
C HIS A 71 -9.41 12.28 -14.32
N ASN A 72 -9.45 11.13 -13.62
CA ASN A 72 -10.46 10.83 -12.61
C ASN A 72 -9.89 10.48 -11.23
N TYR A 73 -8.57 10.30 -11.10
CA TYR A 73 -7.93 9.82 -9.88
C TYR A 73 -6.93 10.82 -9.33
N ALA A 74 -6.78 10.82 -8.00
CA ALA A 74 -5.77 11.65 -7.34
C ALA A 74 -4.38 11.01 -7.42
N ALA A 75 -4.30 9.69 -7.40
CA ALA A 75 -3.08 8.90 -7.50
C ALA A 75 -3.37 7.54 -8.11
N GLU A 76 -2.33 6.84 -8.58
CA GLU A 76 -2.35 5.47 -9.09
C GLU A 76 -0.99 4.82 -8.83
N TYR A 77 -0.97 3.60 -8.27
CA TYR A 77 0.25 2.84 -8.05
C TYR A 77 0.39 1.69 -9.04
N HIS A 78 1.57 1.53 -9.64
CA HIS A 78 1.92 0.46 -10.57
C HIS A 78 2.84 -0.56 -9.89
N PRO A 79 2.32 -1.70 -9.38
CA PRO A 79 3.12 -2.76 -8.81
C PRO A 79 4.11 -3.33 -9.85
N GLY A 80 5.29 -3.76 -9.38
CA GLY A 80 6.33 -4.28 -10.26
C GLY A 80 7.16 -3.21 -10.99
N GLU A 81 6.62 -2.01 -11.20
CA GLU A 81 7.39 -0.83 -11.60
C GLU A 81 7.79 0.01 -10.39
N HIS A 82 7.19 -0.23 -9.23
CA HIS A 82 7.33 0.54 -7.99
C HIS A 82 7.06 2.03 -8.21
N ARG A 83 6.12 2.35 -9.09
CA ARG A 83 5.85 3.70 -9.58
C ARG A 83 4.52 4.22 -9.03
N MET A 84 4.57 5.38 -8.39
CA MET A 84 3.42 6.14 -7.90
C MET A 84 3.18 7.33 -8.83
N VAL A 85 2.11 7.31 -9.58
CA VAL A 85 1.68 8.44 -10.41
C VAL A 85 0.72 9.28 -9.59
N LEU A 86 1.07 10.54 -9.38
CA LEU A 86 0.25 11.53 -8.69
C LEU A 86 -0.40 12.46 -9.71
N ASN A 87 -1.68 12.76 -9.53
CA ASN A 87 -2.34 13.74 -10.39
C ASN A 87 -1.66 15.11 -10.24
N ARG A 88 -1.48 15.82 -11.35
CA ARG A 88 -0.89 17.18 -11.37
C ARG A 88 -1.62 18.16 -10.46
N SER A 89 -2.90 17.96 -10.18
CA SER A 89 -3.66 18.74 -9.22
C SER A 89 -3.12 18.62 -7.78
N LEU A 90 -2.39 17.55 -7.47
CA LEU A 90 -1.70 17.36 -6.20
C LEU A 90 -0.33 18.02 -6.15
N SER A 91 0.18 18.55 -7.26
CA SER A 91 1.42 19.29 -7.29
C SER A 91 1.26 20.69 -6.66
N PHE A 92 2.27 21.12 -5.91
CA PHE A 92 2.32 22.47 -5.34
C PHE A 92 2.48 23.55 -6.42
N ASN A 93 3.18 23.22 -7.47
CA ASN A 93 3.38 24.09 -8.64
C ASN A 93 3.13 23.30 -9.94
N GLY A 94 2.74 23.99 -10.99
CA GLY A 94 2.46 23.37 -12.30
C GLY A 94 3.65 22.64 -12.94
N ALA A 95 4.85 22.71 -12.35
CA ALA A 95 6.03 22.00 -12.80
C ALA A 95 6.09 20.54 -12.34
N GLY A 96 5.15 20.10 -11.46
CA GLY A 96 5.00 18.69 -11.09
C GLY A 96 6.15 18.07 -10.29
N ALA A 97 6.93 18.87 -9.56
CA ALA A 97 8.11 18.36 -8.86
C ALA A 97 7.94 18.23 -7.33
N THR A 98 6.85 18.73 -6.78
CA THR A 98 6.65 18.83 -5.33
C THR A 98 5.19 18.56 -4.99
N LEU A 99 4.96 17.67 -4.04
CA LEU A 99 3.63 17.38 -3.53
C LEU A 99 3.06 18.60 -2.79
N ARG A 100 1.77 18.88 -3.00
CA ARG A 100 1.03 19.84 -2.20
C ARG A 100 1.00 19.37 -0.74
N PRO A 101 1.09 20.30 0.24
CA PRO A 101 0.96 19.91 1.65
C PRO A 101 -0.27 19.07 1.92
N LEU A 102 -0.11 17.96 2.65
CA LEU A 102 -1.20 17.01 2.93
C LEU A 102 -2.42 17.68 3.57
N GLY A 103 -2.19 18.64 4.48
CA GLY A 103 -3.28 19.41 5.10
C GLY A 103 -4.08 20.30 4.15
N ARG A 104 -3.70 20.38 2.87
CA ARG A 104 -4.44 21.10 1.81
C ARG A 104 -5.11 20.16 0.81
N LEU A 105 -4.96 18.88 0.97
CA LEU A 105 -5.68 17.89 0.16
C LEU A 105 -7.13 17.79 0.64
N THR A 106 -8.03 17.50 -0.29
CA THR A 106 -9.40 17.13 0.06
C THR A 106 -9.40 15.75 0.70
N HIS A 107 -10.47 15.41 1.42
CA HIS A 107 -10.63 14.07 2.00
C HIS A 107 -10.48 12.97 0.93
N VAL A 108 -11.14 13.10 -0.22
CA VAL A 108 -11.06 12.13 -1.32
C VAL A 108 -9.64 12.02 -1.88
N GLN A 109 -8.91 13.13 -2.00
CA GLN A 109 -7.51 13.09 -2.45
C GLN A 109 -6.61 12.37 -1.43
N MET A 110 -6.85 12.59 -0.14
CA MET A 110 -6.11 11.92 0.93
C MET A 110 -6.43 10.42 0.97
N GLU A 111 -7.72 10.08 0.90
CA GLU A 111 -8.19 8.70 0.82
C GLU A 111 -7.51 7.95 -0.33
N THR A 112 -7.57 8.51 -1.56
CA THR A 112 -6.92 7.88 -2.72
C THR A 112 -5.42 7.76 -2.53
N LEU A 113 -4.74 8.80 -2.03
CA LEU A 113 -3.29 8.76 -1.80
C LEU A 113 -2.91 7.63 -0.82
N TYR A 114 -3.65 7.49 0.29
CA TYR A 114 -3.38 6.44 1.28
C TYR A 114 -3.73 5.04 0.77
N HIS A 115 -4.76 4.92 -0.06
CA HIS A 115 -5.09 3.70 -0.78
C HIS A 115 -3.91 3.23 -1.64
N GLU A 116 -3.38 4.11 -2.47
CA GLU A 116 -2.25 3.78 -3.36
C GLU A 116 -0.93 3.54 -2.59
N LEU A 117 -0.70 4.28 -1.51
CA LEU A 117 0.44 4.04 -0.62
C LEU A 117 0.37 2.67 0.06
N PHE A 118 -0.82 2.16 0.32
CA PHE A 118 -0.98 0.83 0.86
C PHE A 118 -0.69 -0.27 -0.18
N HIS A 119 -1.06 -0.07 -1.44
CA HIS A 119 -0.62 -0.94 -2.53
C HIS A 119 0.91 -1.00 -2.62
N ALA A 120 1.59 0.15 -2.53
CA ALA A 120 3.04 0.22 -2.51
C ALA A 120 3.65 -0.53 -1.31
N TYR A 121 3.00 -0.48 -0.16
CA TYR A 121 3.44 -1.22 1.01
C TYR A 121 3.34 -2.73 0.83
N LEU A 122 2.21 -3.24 0.32
CA LEU A 122 2.05 -4.68 0.06
C LEU A 122 3.01 -5.16 -1.04
N ASP A 123 3.23 -4.36 -2.08
CA ASP A 123 4.22 -4.65 -3.13
C ASP A 123 5.64 -4.72 -2.54
N PHE A 124 6.00 -3.79 -1.65
CA PHE A 124 7.27 -3.85 -0.93
C PHE A 124 7.42 -5.15 -0.12
N LEU A 125 6.40 -5.55 0.63
CA LEU A 125 6.45 -6.79 1.43
C LEU A 125 6.62 -8.03 0.54
N VAL A 126 5.92 -8.09 -0.59
CA VAL A 126 6.04 -9.20 -1.55
C VAL A 126 7.45 -9.23 -2.16
N THR A 127 7.93 -8.08 -2.64
CA THR A 127 9.27 -7.95 -3.25
C THR A 127 10.38 -8.31 -2.26
N ALA A 128 10.26 -7.87 -1.00
CA ALA A 128 11.22 -8.19 0.05
C ALA A 128 11.22 -9.69 0.38
N ALA A 129 10.06 -10.33 0.41
CA ALA A 129 9.93 -11.76 0.64
C ALA A 129 10.53 -12.59 -0.50
N GLU A 130 10.37 -12.16 -1.75
CA GLU A 130 10.97 -12.79 -2.93
C GLU A 130 12.49 -12.66 -2.96
N ALA A 131 13.01 -11.50 -2.57
CA ALA A 131 14.45 -11.24 -2.53
C ALA A 131 15.18 -12.00 -1.41
N SER A 132 14.50 -12.28 -0.31
CA SER A 132 15.07 -12.95 0.87
C SER A 132 14.04 -13.91 1.47
N PRO A 133 14.00 -15.17 1.04
CA PRO A 133 13.04 -16.16 1.56
C PRO A 133 13.11 -16.36 3.08
N GLU A 134 14.24 -16.03 3.70
CA GLU A 134 14.41 -16.06 5.16
C GLU A 134 13.65 -14.90 5.86
N THR A 135 13.36 -13.81 5.15
CA THR A 135 12.56 -12.68 5.63
C THR A 135 11.06 -12.81 5.30
N MET A 136 10.66 -13.93 4.71
CA MET A 136 9.28 -14.25 4.31
C MET A 136 8.28 -14.33 5.49
N TRP A 137 8.72 -13.94 6.68
CA TRP A 137 7.97 -14.03 7.93
C TRP A 137 7.36 -12.68 8.36
N ASP A 138 7.13 -11.73 7.43
CA ASP A 138 6.35 -10.56 7.80
C ASP A 138 4.95 -11.01 8.24
N PRO A 139 4.54 -10.72 9.50
CA PRO A 139 3.27 -11.20 10.03
C PRO A 139 2.07 -10.74 9.24
N LEU A 140 2.14 -9.55 8.63
CA LEU A 140 1.04 -9.03 7.80
C LEU A 140 0.94 -9.79 6.48
N LEU A 141 2.07 -10.08 5.82
CA LEU A 141 2.07 -10.84 4.57
C LEU A 141 1.54 -12.26 4.78
N ILE A 142 1.96 -12.93 5.86
CA ILE A 142 1.44 -14.24 6.24
C ILE A 142 -0.08 -14.16 6.47
N PHE A 143 -0.52 -13.16 7.24
CA PHE A 143 -1.94 -12.97 7.52
C PHE A 143 -2.73 -12.69 6.24
N ALA A 144 -2.20 -11.84 5.33
CA ALA A 144 -2.80 -11.55 4.03
C ALA A 144 -2.99 -12.83 3.19
N ARG A 145 -1.97 -13.71 3.11
CA ARG A 145 -2.07 -14.98 2.38
C ARG A 145 -3.11 -15.94 2.99
N VAL A 146 -3.20 -15.98 4.31
CA VAL A 146 -4.25 -16.75 5.00
C VAL A 146 -5.64 -16.18 4.68
N GLN A 147 -5.82 -14.88 4.74
CA GLN A 147 -7.08 -14.21 4.42
C GLN A 147 -7.46 -14.41 2.94
N GLN A 148 -6.50 -14.31 2.03
CA GLN A 148 -6.69 -14.60 0.61
C GLN A 148 -7.32 -15.98 0.41
N GLY A 149 -6.72 -17.02 0.97
CA GLY A 149 -7.23 -18.40 0.84
C GLY A 149 -8.57 -18.64 1.55
N CYS A 150 -8.85 -17.92 2.65
CA CYS A 150 -10.07 -18.11 3.43
C CYS A 150 -11.29 -17.33 2.88
N HIS A 151 -11.09 -16.15 2.32
CA HIS A 151 -12.18 -15.22 2.03
C HIS A 151 -12.26 -14.73 0.58
N TYR A 152 -11.18 -14.88 -0.20
CA TYR A 152 -11.12 -14.36 -1.56
C TYR A 152 -11.03 -15.47 -2.63
N GLY A 153 -11.33 -16.74 -2.27
CA GLY A 153 -11.28 -17.84 -3.21
C GLY A 153 -12.43 -17.87 -4.23
N ALA A 154 -13.55 -17.22 -3.92
CA ALA A 154 -14.71 -17.15 -4.80
C ALA A 154 -15.50 -15.86 -4.59
N VAL A 155 -16.18 -15.41 -5.65
CA VAL A 155 -17.10 -14.27 -5.60
C VAL A 155 -18.48 -14.70 -6.07
N LEU A 156 -19.51 -14.12 -5.48
CA LEU A 156 -20.89 -14.26 -5.93
C LEU A 156 -21.20 -13.09 -6.88
N ILE A 157 -21.45 -13.41 -8.12
CA ILE A 157 -21.83 -12.44 -9.13
C ILE A 157 -23.35 -12.43 -9.25
N THR A 158 -23.98 -11.34 -8.80
CA THR A 158 -25.40 -11.11 -9.02
C THR A 158 -25.55 -10.26 -10.26
N PRO A 159 -26.21 -10.75 -11.34
CA PRO A 159 -26.37 -9.97 -12.57
C PRO A 159 -27.13 -8.68 -12.28
N VAL A 160 -26.58 -7.56 -12.68
CA VAL A 160 -27.26 -6.27 -12.61
C VAL A 160 -28.21 -6.16 -13.81
N VAL A 161 -29.50 -6.21 -13.55
CA VAL A 161 -30.62 -5.68 -14.37
C VAL A 161 -31.16 -6.51 -15.55
N GLN A 162 -30.49 -7.47 -16.16
CA GLN A 162 -31.08 -8.09 -17.37
C GLN A 162 -31.26 -9.61 -17.37
N ARG A 163 -30.83 -10.28 -16.33
CA ARG A 163 -31.10 -11.71 -16.14
C ARG A 163 -31.68 -11.91 -14.75
N GLU A 164 -32.97 -11.97 -14.68
CA GLU A 164 -33.64 -12.38 -13.46
C GLU A 164 -33.19 -13.79 -13.09
N GLY A 165 -32.58 -13.94 -11.94
CA GLY A 165 -32.66 -15.18 -11.17
C GLY A 165 -31.39 -15.87 -10.78
N ASP A 166 -30.28 -15.79 -11.47
CA ASP A 166 -29.17 -16.68 -11.18
C ASP A 166 -27.94 -15.94 -10.63
N THR A 167 -27.70 -16.11 -9.34
CA THR A 167 -26.40 -15.78 -8.73
C THR A 167 -25.39 -16.83 -9.16
N GLU A 168 -24.35 -16.40 -9.87
CA GLU A 168 -23.25 -17.25 -10.28
C GLU A 168 -22.13 -17.20 -9.25
N GLU A 169 -21.69 -18.36 -8.76
CA GLU A 169 -20.46 -18.47 -7.98
C GLU A 169 -19.28 -18.65 -8.93
N ARG A 170 -18.35 -17.69 -8.89
CA ARG A 170 -17.10 -17.74 -9.66
C ARG A 170 -15.92 -17.92 -8.74
N PHE A 171 -15.12 -18.95 -9.01
CA PHE A 171 -13.83 -19.15 -8.34
C PHE A 171 -12.78 -18.23 -8.96
N LEU A 172 -12.04 -17.58 -8.08
CA LEU A 172 -10.94 -16.67 -8.47
C LEU A 172 -9.65 -17.46 -8.59
N SER A 173 -8.81 -17.08 -9.56
CA SER A 173 -7.42 -17.50 -9.62
C SER A 173 -6.63 -16.94 -8.43
N ASP A 174 -5.43 -17.45 -8.17
CA ASP A 174 -4.56 -16.95 -7.10
C ASP A 174 -4.25 -15.46 -7.29
N ARG A 175 -4.03 -15.02 -8.53
CA ARG A 175 -3.81 -13.63 -8.87
C ARG A 175 -5.05 -12.77 -8.60
N GLU A 176 -6.22 -13.16 -9.11
CA GLU A 176 -7.46 -12.40 -8.93
C GLU A 176 -7.86 -12.30 -7.45
N SER A 177 -7.66 -13.37 -6.69
CA SER A 177 -7.94 -13.38 -5.25
C SER A 177 -6.98 -12.48 -4.46
N TRP A 178 -5.71 -12.41 -4.88
CA TRP A 178 -4.74 -11.47 -4.31
C TRP A 178 -5.08 -10.02 -4.64
N GLU A 179 -5.43 -9.72 -5.89
CA GLU A 179 -5.87 -8.39 -6.31
C GLU A 179 -7.12 -7.95 -5.53
N ALA A 180 -8.13 -8.82 -5.38
CA ALA A 180 -9.35 -8.52 -4.64
C ALA A 180 -9.10 -8.24 -3.14
N LEU A 181 -8.19 -8.98 -2.50
CA LEU A 181 -7.78 -8.73 -1.14
C LEU A 181 -7.07 -7.38 -1.03
N ASN A 182 -6.11 -7.12 -1.92
CA ASN A 182 -5.30 -5.92 -1.93
C ASN A 182 -6.18 -4.67 -2.06
N GLU A 183 -7.09 -4.65 -3.04
CA GLU A 183 -8.06 -3.56 -3.22
C GLU A 183 -8.94 -3.36 -1.99
N THR A 184 -9.47 -4.45 -1.42
CA THR A 184 -10.33 -4.34 -0.24
C THR A 184 -9.60 -3.71 0.94
N TRP A 185 -8.36 -4.12 1.18
CA TRP A 185 -7.57 -3.60 2.29
C TRP A 185 -7.12 -2.16 2.06
N ALA A 186 -6.76 -1.81 0.82
CA ALA A 186 -6.40 -0.45 0.48
C ALA A 186 -7.55 0.54 0.68
N VAL A 187 -8.79 0.14 0.39
CA VAL A 187 -10.00 0.94 0.70
C VAL A 187 -10.09 1.21 2.20
N PHE A 188 -9.89 0.20 3.07
CA PHE A 188 -9.92 0.41 4.52
C PHE A 188 -8.84 1.36 5.01
N VAL A 189 -7.63 1.26 4.46
CA VAL A 189 -6.52 2.17 4.83
C VAL A 189 -6.76 3.59 4.36
N GLY A 190 -7.35 3.77 3.18
CA GLY A 190 -7.73 5.09 2.67
C GLY A 190 -8.76 5.79 3.56
N TRP A 191 -9.64 5.04 4.23
CA TRP A 191 -10.68 5.59 5.10
C TRP A 191 -10.23 5.82 6.55
N ALA A 192 -9.11 5.26 6.98
CA ALA A 192 -8.61 5.35 8.36
C ALA A 192 -8.02 6.72 8.70
#